data_03c534fd9a1025a74cd6a75791864941
#
_entry.id   03c534fd9a1025a74cd6a75791864941
#
_cell.length_a   1.000
_cell.length_b   1.000
_cell.length_c   1.000
_cell.angle_alpha   90.00
_cell.angle_beta   90.00
_cell.angle_gamma   90.00
#
_symmetry.space_group_name_H-M   'P 1'
#
loop_
_entity.id
_entity.type
_entity.pdbx_description
1 polymer ?
#
loop_
_entity_poly.entity_id
_entity_poly.type
_entity_poly.pdbx_seq_one_letter_code
_entity_poly.pdbx_strand_id
1 'polypeptide(L)'
;MRWVTSLGALALVMALLHRVTAGGPLEARATLALGFLLLAALVGGEVARRVRVPRILGYLLIGFGAGPAWLRLVRADELQALQFLADAGLALIAFAAGAELTLAALRAGRTALLRLTTGAVAFPFVVVTLVAWSVSPWLPIATHQSWHDRLAVALVLGTLAAAASPVVTTAMMGELDARGPFARSLLGVTVAQDLAVGVLFTLVLLVSKPLVSPGAVKLGVAGVAGLELVGSLTVGIVVGYLLGQYLHLGQRRTALLLVAAALLTSEIARALHLEPGLIALAAGFYLANFSREGERVRSQLKHASVPAYLVFFTLTGAALQLGALAQLWPWVLLLIGLRIVSLRYGLLWAGRHPDVTPVLAREGWLGLISQAGWALALAQLARRAFPEWGVSLETLVVAMIGVHEVAGPICFRQALVRAGEAGEGEGTHGGEAALGGVGGAGAASGTGVGPGGVWQQP
;
A
#
# COMPACT_ATOMS: atom_id res chain seq x y z
N MET A 1 -2.31 24.26 -18.61
CA MET A 1 -1.28 25.28 -18.37
C MET A 1 -1.24 25.74 -16.92
N ARG A 2 -2.31 26.23 -16.29
CA ARG A 2 -2.28 26.77 -14.88
C ARG A 2 -1.62 25.84 -13.84
N TRP A 3 -1.85 24.55 -13.89
CA TRP A 3 -1.30 23.59 -12.91
C TRP A 3 0.20 23.33 -13.06
N VAL A 4 0.70 23.30 -14.30
CA VAL A 4 2.15 23.17 -14.55
C VAL A 4 2.88 24.45 -14.11
N THR A 5 2.28 25.63 -14.36
CA THR A 5 2.82 26.91 -13.86
C THR A 5 2.81 26.96 -12.33
N SER A 6 1.75 26.44 -11.67
CA SER A 6 1.69 26.35 -10.20
C SER A 6 2.78 25.44 -9.63
N LEU A 7 3.04 24.26 -10.23
CA LEU A 7 4.13 23.38 -9.83
C LEU A 7 5.49 24.04 -10.01
N GLY A 8 5.72 24.71 -11.14
CA GLY A 8 6.96 25.47 -11.38
C GLY A 8 7.17 26.60 -10.37
N ALA A 9 6.10 27.34 -10.04
CA ALA A 9 6.16 28.40 -9.02
C ALA A 9 6.45 27.83 -7.63
N LEU A 10 5.79 26.73 -7.23
CA LEU A 10 6.05 26.05 -5.95
C LEU A 10 7.50 25.55 -5.88
N ALA A 11 8.00 24.92 -6.94
CA ALA A 11 9.39 24.46 -7.00
C ALA A 11 10.39 25.59 -6.89
N LEU A 12 10.13 26.73 -7.57
CA LEU A 12 10.97 27.93 -7.49
C LEU A 12 10.97 28.50 -6.07
N VAL A 13 9.80 28.68 -5.47
CA VAL A 13 9.66 29.16 -4.09
C VAL A 13 10.39 28.22 -3.13
N MET A 14 10.24 26.90 -3.26
CA MET A 14 10.95 25.94 -2.42
C MET A 14 12.47 26.04 -2.61
N ALA A 15 12.97 26.15 -3.84
CA ALA A 15 14.39 26.29 -4.11
C ALA A 15 14.98 27.57 -3.50
N LEU A 16 14.23 28.67 -3.52
CA LEU A 16 14.63 29.96 -2.90
C LEU A 16 14.64 29.82 -1.37
N LEU A 17 13.55 29.32 -0.78
CA LEU A 17 13.44 29.13 0.66
C LEU A 17 14.51 28.15 1.17
N HIS A 18 14.81 27.11 0.43
CA HIS A 18 15.85 26.14 0.79
C HIS A 18 17.24 26.78 0.86
N ARG A 19 17.55 27.75 -0.02
CA ARG A 19 18.81 28.54 0.06
C ARG A 19 18.85 29.41 1.31
N VAL A 20 17.74 30.03 1.67
CA VAL A 20 17.66 30.92 2.84
C VAL A 20 17.72 30.13 4.15
N THR A 21 17.10 28.93 4.18
CA THR A 21 17.01 28.08 5.38
C THR A 21 18.13 27.04 5.49
N ALA A 22 19.09 27.04 4.57
CA ALA A 22 20.15 26.01 4.49
C ALA A 22 20.99 25.85 5.78
N GLY A 23 21.16 26.93 6.55
CA GLY A 23 21.83 26.92 7.87
C GLY A 23 20.89 26.81 9.06
N GLY A 24 19.58 26.64 8.84
CA GLY A 24 18.59 26.54 9.90
C GLY A 24 18.50 25.14 10.53
N PRO A 25 17.78 25.00 11.66
CA PRO A 25 17.58 23.72 12.32
C PRO A 25 16.83 22.74 11.41
N LEU A 26 17.15 21.43 11.54
CA LEU A 26 16.58 20.36 10.72
C LEU A 26 15.05 20.33 10.79
N GLU A 27 14.48 20.54 11.97
CA GLU A 27 13.03 20.55 12.20
C GLU A 27 12.31 21.60 11.35
N ALA A 28 12.85 22.83 11.28
CA ALA A 28 12.29 23.90 10.46
C ALA A 28 12.37 23.56 8.96
N ARG A 29 13.49 22.99 8.51
CA ARG A 29 13.69 22.56 7.12
C ARG A 29 12.75 21.39 6.76
N ALA A 30 12.63 20.39 7.64
CA ALA A 30 11.71 19.26 7.45
C ALA A 30 10.24 19.71 7.40
N THR A 31 9.84 20.67 8.25
CA THR A 31 8.49 21.25 8.22
C THR A 31 8.22 21.99 6.90
N LEU A 32 9.20 22.76 6.41
CA LEU A 32 9.11 23.44 5.12
C LEU A 32 9.00 22.42 3.97
N ALA A 33 9.83 21.37 3.98
CA ALA A 33 9.81 20.30 3.00
C ALA A 33 8.46 19.58 2.98
N LEU A 34 7.88 19.29 4.15
CA LEU A 34 6.56 18.68 4.27
C LEU A 34 5.47 19.58 3.65
N GLY A 35 5.43 20.85 4.02
CA GLY A 35 4.44 21.80 3.48
C GLY A 35 4.53 21.90 1.95
N PHE A 36 5.74 22.00 1.41
CA PHE A 36 5.98 22.00 -0.03
C PHE A 36 5.51 20.69 -0.68
N LEU A 37 5.92 19.53 -0.15
CA LEU A 37 5.56 18.22 -0.70
C LEU A 37 4.05 18.02 -0.74
N LEU A 38 3.34 18.40 0.34
CA LEU A 38 1.87 18.24 0.39
C LEU A 38 1.17 19.14 -0.64
N LEU A 39 1.57 20.41 -0.75
CA LEU A 39 0.99 21.32 -1.74
C LEU A 39 1.29 20.87 -3.17
N ALA A 40 2.54 20.51 -3.45
CA ALA A 40 2.93 20.02 -4.77
C ALA A 40 2.22 18.71 -5.14
N ALA A 41 2.07 17.80 -4.18
CA ALA A 41 1.38 16.52 -4.38
C ALA A 41 -0.13 16.71 -4.64
N LEU A 42 -0.80 17.64 -3.95
CA LEU A 42 -2.19 17.99 -4.27
C LEU A 42 -2.35 18.44 -5.73
N VAL A 43 -1.44 19.29 -6.19
CA VAL A 43 -1.44 19.72 -7.61
C VAL A 43 -1.13 18.56 -8.54
N GLY A 44 -0.12 17.73 -8.19
CA GLY A 44 0.26 16.54 -8.97
C GLY A 44 -0.87 15.51 -9.10
N GLY A 45 -1.59 15.26 -8.01
CA GLY A 45 -2.78 14.39 -8.02
C GLY A 45 -3.90 14.92 -8.90
N GLU A 46 -4.12 16.23 -8.91
CA GLU A 46 -5.11 16.86 -9.79
C GLU A 46 -4.69 16.76 -11.28
N VAL A 47 -3.40 16.93 -11.57
CA VAL A 47 -2.85 16.71 -12.92
C VAL A 47 -3.03 15.25 -13.35
N ALA A 48 -2.69 14.29 -12.48
CA ALA A 48 -2.86 12.86 -12.74
C ALA A 48 -4.32 12.52 -13.09
N ARG A 49 -5.27 13.04 -12.30
CA ARG A 49 -6.71 12.85 -12.54
C ARG A 49 -7.14 13.34 -13.94
N ARG A 50 -6.62 14.49 -14.39
CA ARG A 50 -6.94 15.06 -15.71
C ARG A 50 -6.43 14.23 -16.88
N VAL A 51 -5.28 13.58 -16.69
CA VAL A 51 -4.74 12.65 -17.70
C VAL A 51 -5.27 11.22 -17.52
N ARG A 52 -6.31 11.06 -16.70
CA ARG A 52 -7.01 9.79 -16.44
C ARG A 52 -6.12 8.70 -15.83
N VAL A 53 -5.15 9.10 -14.99
CA VAL A 53 -4.39 8.16 -14.16
C VAL A 53 -4.71 8.40 -12.68
N PRO A 54 -4.47 7.41 -11.80
CA PRO A 54 -4.74 7.54 -10.37
C PRO A 54 -4.01 8.73 -9.73
N ARG A 55 -4.67 9.45 -8.81
CA ARG A 55 -4.06 10.56 -8.05
C ARG A 55 -2.84 10.10 -7.25
N ILE A 56 -2.89 8.88 -6.72
CA ILE A 56 -1.79 8.25 -6.00
C ILE A 56 -0.50 8.27 -6.82
N LEU A 57 -0.58 7.99 -8.12
CA LEU A 57 0.57 8.09 -9.02
C LEU A 57 1.10 9.54 -9.10
N GLY A 58 0.20 10.53 -9.12
CA GLY A 58 0.58 11.93 -9.05
C GLY A 58 1.36 12.29 -7.79
N TYR A 59 0.91 11.80 -6.62
CA TYR A 59 1.60 11.99 -5.33
C TYR A 59 2.99 11.37 -5.35
N LEU A 60 3.10 10.14 -5.80
CA LEU A 60 4.36 9.40 -5.88
C LEU A 60 5.35 10.05 -6.84
N LEU A 61 4.91 10.48 -8.03
CA LEU A 61 5.77 11.12 -9.03
C LEU A 61 6.24 12.50 -8.59
N ILE A 62 5.39 13.28 -7.90
CA ILE A 62 5.80 14.56 -7.30
C ILE A 62 6.84 14.33 -6.21
N GLY A 63 6.61 13.37 -5.31
CA GLY A 63 7.59 13.00 -4.30
C GLY A 63 8.93 12.63 -4.92
N PHE A 64 8.92 11.72 -5.88
CA PHE A 64 10.11 11.30 -6.61
C PHE A 64 10.85 12.47 -7.29
N GLY A 65 10.10 13.33 -8.01
CA GLY A 65 10.67 14.48 -8.69
C GLY A 65 11.31 15.49 -7.73
N ALA A 66 10.69 15.72 -6.56
CA ALA A 66 11.19 16.63 -5.53
C ALA A 66 12.30 16.04 -4.66
N GLY A 67 12.39 14.72 -4.60
CA GLY A 67 13.28 13.97 -3.73
C GLY A 67 14.77 14.10 -4.02
N PRO A 68 15.61 13.48 -3.16
CA PRO A 68 17.08 13.54 -3.26
C PRO A 68 17.64 12.96 -4.55
N ALA A 69 16.88 12.03 -5.18
CA ALA A 69 17.31 11.33 -6.38
C ALA A 69 17.25 12.17 -7.66
N TRP A 70 16.40 13.20 -7.71
CA TRP A 70 16.20 13.99 -8.93
C TRP A 70 16.47 15.49 -8.71
N LEU A 71 15.42 16.30 -8.42
CA LEU A 71 15.57 17.77 -8.31
C LEU A 71 16.21 18.23 -7.01
N ARG A 72 16.32 17.37 -6.01
CA ARG A 72 16.93 17.65 -4.70
C ARG A 72 16.30 18.86 -3.99
N LEU A 73 15.01 19.09 -4.22
CA LEU A 73 14.25 20.14 -3.52
C LEU A 73 14.00 19.76 -2.06
N VAL A 74 14.02 18.46 -1.76
CA VAL A 74 13.98 17.88 -0.41
C VAL A 74 15.23 17.05 -0.21
N ARG A 75 15.91 17.22 0.91
CA ARG A 75 17.14 16.50 1.24
C ARG A 75 16.87 15.19 1.95
N ALA A 76 17.87 14.31 1.95
CA ALA A 76 17.75 12.99 2.60
C ALA A 76 17.56 13.09 4.12
N ASP A 77 18.23 14.04 4.79
CA ASP A 77 18.09 14.30 6.22
C ASP A 77 16.68 14.80 6.60
N GLU A 78 16.11 15.69 5.77
CA GLU A 78 14.74 16.19 5.92
C GLU A 78 13.71 15.08 5.73
N LEU A 79 13.92 14.22 4.73
CA LEU A 79 13.07 13.07 4.47
C LEU A 79 13.13 12.05 5.60
N GLN A 80 14.31 11.80 6.16
CA GLN A 80 14.49 10.92 7.31
C GLN A 80 13.75 11.47 8.55
N ALA A 81 13.78 12.79 8.77
CA ALA A 81 13.04 13.43 9.85
C ALA A 81 11.51 13.29 9.69
N LEU A 82 11.01 13.11 8.45
CA LEU A 82 9.59 12.94 8.13
C LEU A 82 9.14 11.47 8.07
N GLN A 83 10.06 10.51 8.28
CA GLN A 83 9.76 9.07 8.15
C GLN A 83 8.61 8.62 9.05
N PHE A 84 8.50 9.17 10.27
CA PHE A 84 7.42 8.85 11.20
C PHE A 84 6.02 9.15 10.64
N LEU A 85 5.90 10.18 9.78
CA LEU A 85 4.64 10.50 9.10
C LEU A 85 4.31 9.48 8.00
N ALA A 86 5.33 9.01 7.27
CA ALA A 86 5.14 7.94 6.30
C ALA A 86 4.70 6.65 6.98
N ASP A 87 5.34 6.28 8.10
CA ASP A 87 4.99 5.09 8.88
C ASP A 87 3.58 5.18 9.48
N ALA A 88 3.19 6.36 9.98
CA ALA A 88 1.83 6.60 10.48
C ALA A 88 0.78 6.57 9.37
N GLY A 89 1.11 7.12 8.19
CA GLY A 89 0.28 7.03 6.99
C GLY A 89 0.07 5.58 6.54
N LEU A 90 1.16 4.81 6.48
CA LEU A 90 1.13 3.37 6.21
C LEU A 90 0.22 2.63 7.21
N ALA A 91 0.42 2.88 8.52
CA ALA A 91 -0.38 2.25 9.56
C ALA A 91 -1.88 2.58 9.42
N LEU A 92 -2.23 3.84 9.13
CA LEU A 92 -3.63 4.23 8.95
C LEU A 92 -4.28 3.58 7.72
N ILE A 93 -3.54 3.46 6.61
CA ILE A 93 -4.00 2.78 5.40
C ILE A 93 -4.17 1.28 5.65
N ALA A 94 -3.19 0.66 6.32
CA ALA A 94 -3.25 -0.76 6.66
C ALA A 94 -4.39 -1.07 7.67
N PHE A 95 -4.66 -0.14 8.59
CA PHE A 95 -5.80 -0.21 9.49
C PHE A 95 -7.14 -0.24 8.71
N ALA A 96 -7.26 0.63 7.70
CA ALA A 96 -8.42 0.64 6.80
C ALA A 96 -8.52 -0.66 6.01
N ALA A 97 -7.40 -1.19 5.49
CA ALA A 97 -7.35 -2.48 4.80
C ALA A 97 -7.89 -3.62 5.68
N GLY A 98 -7.42 -3.70 6.93
CA GLY A 98 -7.89 -4.69 7.90
C GLY A 98 -9.37 -4.56 8.19
N ALA A 99 -9.88 -3.33 8.35
CA ALA A 99 -11.29 -3.07 8.63
C ALA A 99 -12.24 -3.42 7.46
N GLU A 100 -11.76 -3.42 6.22
CA GLU A 100 -12.54 -3.87 5.05
C GLU A 100 -12.68 -5.41 4.98
N LEU A 101 -11.81 -6.16 5.65
CA LEU A 101 -11.84 -7.62 5.66
C LEU A 101 -12.84 -8.14 6.69
N THR A 102 -13.98 -8.64 6.23
CA THR A 102 -14.97 -9.27 7.11
C THR A 102 -14.78 -10.78 7.18
N LEU A 103 -14.87 -11.34 8.39
CA LEU A 103 -14.74 -12.78 8.62
C LEU A 103 -15.82 -13.57 7.88
N ALA A 104 -17.02 -13.01 7.74
CA ALA A 104 -18.11 -13.61 6.99
C ALA A 104 -17.76 -13.74 5.49
N ALA A 105 -17.21 -12.67 4.86
CA ALA A 105 -16.80 -12.70 3.47
C ALA A 105 -15.63 -13.67 3.24
N LEU A 106 -14.65 -13.70 4.16
CA LEU A 106 -13.51 -14.63 4.09
C LEU A 106 -13.96 -16.09 4.19
N ARG A 107 -14.93 -16.40 5.08
CA ARG A 107 -15.47 -17.76 5.23
C ARG A 107 -16.30 -18.18 4.02
N ALA A 108 -17.13 -17.29 3.48
CA ALA A 108 -17.96 -17.56 2.32
C ALA A 108 -17.11 -17.82 1.06
N GLY A 109 -16.02 -17.08 0.85
CA GLY A 109 -15.13 -17.20 -0.31
C GLY A 109 -13.86 -18.01 -0.05
N ARG A 110 -13.78 -18.82 1.03
CA ARG A 110 -12.53 -19.44 1.48
C ARG A 110 -11.80 -20.25 0.40
N THR A 111 -12.56 -21.02 -0.40
CA THR A 111 -11.97 -21.88 -1.43
C THR A 111 -11.36 -21.05 -2.55
N ALA A 112 -12.08 -20.03 -3.03
CA ALA A 112 -11.58 -19.10 -4.04
C ALA A 112 -10.36 -18.34 -3.50
N LEU A 113 -10.43 -17.84 -2.26
CA LEU A 113 -9.32 -17.13 -1.61
C LEU A 113 -8.07 -18.00 -1.52
N LEU A 114 -8.19 -19.22 -1.01
CA LEU A 114 -7.08 -20.18 -0.90
C LEU A 114 -6.48 -20.51 -2.28
N ARG A 115 -7.31 -20.75 -3.30
CA ARG A 115 -6.85 -21.05 -4.65
C ARG A 115 -6.12 -19.88 -5.29
N LEU A 116 -6.69 -18.68 -5.20
CA LEU A 116 -6.07 -17.45 -5.73
C LEU A 116 -4.76 -17.15 -5.01
N THR A 117 -4.73 -17.21 -3.67
CA THR A 117 -3.52 -16.99 -2.88
C THR A 117 -2.44 -18.03 -3.20
N THR A 118 -2.82 -19.33 -3.30
CA THR A 118 -1.86 -20.38 -3.69
C THR A 118 -1.29 -20.11 -5.08
N GLY A 119 -2.12 -19.74 -6.06
CA GLY A 119 -1.66 -19.39 -7.40
C GLY A 119 -0.75 -18.17 -7.40
N ALA A 120 -1.13 -17.12 -6.63
CA ALA A 120 -0.38 -15.87 -6.54
C ALA A 120 0.95 -15.99 -5.78
N VAL A 121 1.11 -16.99 -4.91
CA VAL A 121 2.36 -17.25 -4.16
C VAL A 121 3.21 -18.31 -4.82
N ALA A 122 2.65 -19.49 -5.10
CA ALA A 122 3.43 -20.63 -5.56
C ALA A 122 4.04 -20.42 -6.96
N PHE A 123 3.29 -19.82 -7.90
CA PHE A 123 3.81 -19.61 -9.24
C PHE A 123 4.97 -18.62 -9.30
N PRO A 124 4.87 -17.38 -8.71
CA PRO A 124 6.02 -16.47 -8.65
C PRO A 124 7.19 -17.08 -7.90
N PHE A 125 6.95 -17.74 -6.76
CA PHE A 125 8.00 -18.39 -5.98
C PHE A 125 8.77 -19.40 -6.82
N VAL A 126 8.08 -20.36 -7.43
CA VAL A 126 8.72 -21.43 -8.20
C VAL A 126 9.40 -20.89 -9.46
N VAL A 127 8.68 -20.09 -10.26
CA VAL A 127 9.22 -19.61 -11.54
C VAL A 127 10.42 -18.69 -11.31
N VAL A 128 10.31 -17.72 -10.39
CA VAL A 128 11.42 -16.79 -10.14
C VAL A 128 12.59 -17.53 -9.49
N THR A 129 12.36 -18.45 -8.55
CA THR A 129 13.45 -19.28 -7.96
C THR A 129 14.18 -20.07 -9.02
N LEU A 130 13.48 -20.81 -9.88
CA LEU A 130 14.09 -21.65 -10.90
C LEU A 130 14.89 -20.84 -11.92
N VAL A 131 14.32 -19.73 -12.39
CA VAL A 131 15.02 -18.87 -13.36
C VAL A 131 16.16 -18.12 -12.69
N ALA A 132 15.98 -17.53 -11.51
CA ALA A 132 17.06 -16.85 -10.79
C ALA A 132 18.21 -17.80 -10.48
N TRP A 133 17.94 -19.06 -10.13
CA TRP A 133 18.96 -20.08 -9.94
C TRP A 133 19.68 -20.42 -11.25
N SER A 134 18.95 -20.60 -12.35
CA SER A 134 19.52 -20.90 -13.67
C SER A 134 20.42 -19.79 -14.20
N VAL A 135 20.01 -18.51 -13.98
CA VAL A 135 20.81 -17.34 -14.43
C VAL A 135 21.81 -16.85 -13.38
N SER A 136 21.88 -17.49 -12.21
CA SER A 136 22.73 -17.06 -11.09
C SER A 136 24.21 -16.88 -11.45
N PRO A 137 24.84 -17.64 -12.40
CA PRO A 137 26.22 -17.39 -12.82
C PRO A 137 26.44 -16.01 -13.44
N TRP A 138 25.42 -15.40 -14.02
CA TRP A 138 25.46 -14.08 -14.66
C TRP A 138 24.84 -12.96 -13.81
N LEU A 139 24.10 -13.33 -12.75
CA LEU A 139 23.46 -12.36 -11.87
C LEU A 139 24.52 -11.67 -10.99
N PRO A 140 24.71 -10.32 -11.03
CA PRO A 140 25.77 -9.61 -10.32
C PRO A 140 25.86 -9.91 -8.82
N ILE A 141 24.72 -10.25 -8.21
CA ILE A 141 24.60 -10.59 -6.78
C ILE A 141 25.25 -11.96 -6.47
N ALA A 142 25.28 -12.86 -7.46
CA ALA A 142 25.58 -14.28 -7.24
C ALA A 142 26.78 -14.79 -8.05
N THR A 143 27.43 -13.97 -8.91
CA THR A 143 28.51 -14.40 -9.83
C THR A 143 29.71 -15.02 -9.15
N HIS A 144 30.10 -14.49 -7.97
CA HIS A 144 31.26 -14.95 -7.21
C HIS A 144 30.88 -15.83 -6.01
N GLN A 145 29.61 -16.21 -5.91
CA GLN A 145 29.10 -16.95 -4.76
C GLN A 145 29.14 -18.47 -4.98
N SER A 146 29.20 -19.22 -3.89
CA SER A 146 29.10 -20.69 -3.93
C SER A 146 27.74 -21.13 -4.51
N TRP A 147 27.61 -22.39 -4.90
CA TRP A 147 26.32 -22.90 -5.38
C TRP A 147 25.23 -22.87 -4.31
N HIS A 148 25.61 -22.99 -3.03
CA HIS A 148 24.69 -22.88 -1.90
C HIS A 148 24.13 -21.44 -1.77
N ASP A 149 25.01 -20.43 -1.88
CA ASP A 149 24.62 -19.02 -1.87
C ASP A 149 23.71 -18.69 -3.05
N ARG A 150 24.05 -19.19 -4.26
CA ARG A 150 23.21 -18.99 -5.46
C ARG A 150 21.82 -19.54 -5.28
N LEU A 151 21.69 -20.71 -4.65
CA LEU A 151 20.39 -21.31 -4.33
C LEU A 151 19.65 -20.46 -3.28
N ALA A 152 20.33 -19.99 -2.24
CA ALA A 152 19.76 -19.13 -1.23
C ALA A 152 19.26 -17.79 -1.82
N VAL A 153 20.08 -17.13 -2.66
CA VAL A 153 19.67 -15.91 -3.40
C VAL A 153 18.42 -16.17 -4.23
N ALA A 154 18.37 -17.29 -4.97
CA ALA A 154 17.23 -17.64 -5.81
C ALA A 154 15.95 -17.88 -4.99
N LEU A 155 16.04 -18.61 -3.88
CA LEU A 155 14.92 -18.89 -2.98
C LEU A 155 14.37 -17.59 -2.35
N VAL A 156 15.26 -16.70 -1.91
CA VAL A 156 14.87 -15.40 -1.35
C VAL A 156 14.22 -14.52 -2.41
N LEU A 157 14.80 -14.41 -3.60
CA LEU A 157 14.21 -13.64 -4.72
C LEU A 157 12.83 -14.19 -5.12
N GLY A 158 12.68 -15.52 -5.19
CA GLY A 158 11.38 -16.15 -5.47
C GLY A 158 10.33 -15.83 -4.42
N THR A 159 10.72 -15.84 -3.13
CA THR A 159 9.84 -15.48 -2.03
C THR A 159 9.41 -14.01 -2.11
N LEU A 160 10.36 -13.10 -2.31
CA LEU A 160 10.08 -11.67 -2.43
C LEU A 160 9.24 -11.35 -3.67
N ALA A 161 9.43 -12.11 -4.77
CA ALA A 161 8.60 -11.97 -5.97
C ALA A 161 7.13 -12.37 -5.74
N ALA A 162 6.85 -13.16 -4.71
CA ALA A 162 5.48 -13.55 -4.37
C ALA A 162 4.74 -12.51 -3.51
N ALA A 163 5.39 -11.48 -3.00
CA ALA A 163 4.75 -10.45 -2.17
C ALA A 163 3.85 -9.52 -3.00
N ALA A 164 2.75 -9.04 -2.40
CA ALA A 164 1.88 -8.01 -2.95
C ALA A 164 1.62 -6.93 -1.88
N SER A 165 0.89 -5.85 -2.22
CA SER A 165 0.65 -4.76 -1.28
C SER A 165 -0.84 -4.56 -0.98
N PRO A 166 -1.33 -4.95 0.20
CA PRO A 166 -2.67 -4.60 0.66
C PRO A 166 -2.88 -3.08 0.76
N VAL A 167 -1.81 -2.33 1.08
CA VAL A 167 -1.82 -0.87 1.24
C VAL A 167 -2.18 -0.18 -0.08
N VAL A 168 -1.50 -0.54 -1.17
CA VAL A 168 -1.80 0.00 -2.50
C VAL A 168 -3.19 -0.43 -2.95
N THR A 169 -3.57 -1.70 -2.72
CA THR A 169 -4.91 -2.22 -3.03
C THR A 169 -5.99 -1.38 -2.34
N THR A 170 -5.86 -1.14 -1.03
CA THR A 170 -6.84 -0.36 -0.26
C THR A 170 -6.88 1.09 -0.70
N ALA A 171 -5.72 1.69 -0.96
CA ALA A 171 -5.62 3.06 -1.44
C ALA A 171 -6.32 3.23 -2.80
N MET A 172 -6.11 2.30 -3.72
CA MET A 172 -6.78 2.29 -5.04
C MET A 172 -8.29 2.04 -4.94
N MET A 173 -8.72 1.13 -4.06
CA MET A 173 -10.14 0.93 -3.78
C MET A 173 -10.80 2.21 -3.23
N GLY A 174 -10.10 2.92 -2.33
CA GLY A 174 -10.56 4.19 -1.78
C GLY A 174 -10.60 5.32 -2.82
N GLU A 175 -9.60 5.43 -3.67
CA GLU A 175 -9.52 6.45 -4.71
C GLU A 175 -10.61 6.29 -5.79
N LEU A 176 -10.90 5.05 -6.17
CA LEU A 176 -11.85 4.72 -7.24
C LEU A 176 -13.23 4.34 -6.71
N ASP A 177 -13.48 4.48 -5.41
CA ASP A 177 -14.69 4.05 -4.69
C ASP A 177 -15.14 2.61 -5.07
N ALA A 178 -14.17 1.72 -5.30
CA ALA A 178 -14.40 0.34 -5.71
C ALA A 178 -14.83 -0.51 -4.52
N ARG A 179 -16.09 -0.97 -4.51
CA ARG A 179 -16.69 -1.73 -3.41
C ARG A 179 -17.23 -3.10 -3.83
N GLY A 180 -16.98 -3.47 -5.06
CA GLY A 180 -17.49 -4.70 -5.64
C GLY A 180 -16.81 -5.97 -5.14
N PRO A 181 -17.31 -7.13 -5.51
CA PRO A 181 -16.76 -8.43 -5.10
C PRO A 181 -15.36 -8.68 -5.65
N PHE A 182 -15.01 -8.15 -6.82
CA PHE A 182 -13.69 -8.27 -7.41
C PHE A 182 -12.63 -7.55 -6.55
N ALA A 183 -12.86 -6.27 -6.22
CA ALA A 183 -11.95 -5.46 -5.41
C ALA A 183 -11.76 -6.06 -4.01
N ARG A 184 -12.85 -6.49 -3.34
CA ARG A 184 -12.78 -7.15 -2.02
C ARG A 184 -12.03 -8.49 -2.07
N SER A 185 -12.22 -9.27 -3.12
CA SER A 185 -11.50 -10.52 -3.31
C SER A 185 -10.00 -10.28 -3.49
N LEU A 186 -9.61 -9.26 -4.27
CA LEU A 186 -8.20 -8.89 -4.43
C LEU A 186 -7.59 -8.43 -3.11
N LEU A 187 -8.29 -7.61 -2.30
CA LEU A 187 -7.81 -7.22 -0.98
C LEU A 187 -7.63 -8.45 -0.07
N GLY A 188 -8.58 -9.38 -0.07
CA GLY A 188 -8.45 -10.63 0.67
C GLY A 188 -7.24 -11.44 0.22
N VAL A 189 -7.01 -11.54 -1.10
CA VAL A 189 -5.86 -12.25 -1.67
C VAL A 189 -4.54 -11.57 -1.28
N THR A 190 -4.43 -10.23 -1.38
CA THR A 190 -3.18 -9.53 -1.04
C THR A 190 -2.80 -9.69 0.44
N VAL A 191 -3.79 -9.63 1.35
CA VAL A 191 -3.55 -9.87 2.78
C VAL A 191 -3.15 -11.31 3.07
N ALA A 192 -3.87 -12.28 2.50
CA ALA A 192 -3.52 -13.69 2.66
C ALA A 192 -2.15 -14.02 2.04
N GLN A 193 -1.79 -13.34 0.96
CA GLN A 193 -0.50 -13.43 0.29
C GLN A 193 0.64 -12.91 1.17
N ASP A 194 0.47 -11.77 1.85
CA ASP A 194 1.47 -11.23 2.78
C ASP A 194 1.75 -12.20 3.93
N LEU A 195 0.71 -12.78 4.52
CA LEU A 195 0.87 -13.79 5.56
C LEU A 195 1.58 -15.05 5.04
N ALA A 196 1.17 -15.54 3.87
CA ALA A 196 1.78 -16.72 3.25
C ALA A 196 3.25 -16.49 2.88
N VAL A 197 3.59 -15.30 2.38
CA VAL A 197 4.97 -14.91 2.04
C VAL A 197 5.82 -14.79 3.30
N GLY A 198 5.31 -14.24 4.41
CA GLY A 198 6.01 -14.20 5.69
C GLY A 198 6.37 -15.59 6.22
N VAL A 199 5.42 -16.52 6.16
CA VAL A 199 5.66 -17.92 6.52
C VAL A 199 6.67 -18.57 5.57
N LEU A 200 6.49 -18.40 4.26
CA LEU A 200 7.39 -18.93 3.23
C LEU A 200 8.82 -18.40 3.40
N PHE A 201 8.98 -17.11 3.68
CA PHE A 201 10.27 -16.47 3.94
C PHE A 201 10.97 -17.08 5.15
N THR A 202 10.23 -17.30 6.25
CA THR A 202 10.75 -17.96 7.44
C THR A 202 11.26 -19.37 7.12
N LEU A 203 10.48 -20.16 6.34
CA LEU A 203 10.89 -21.49 5.90
C LEU A 203 12.12 -21.45 4.98
N VAL A 204 12.19 -20.49 4.06
CA VAL A 204 13.33 -20.28 3.18
C VAL A 204 14.59 -19.92 4.00
N LEU A 205 14.48 -19.07 5.02
CA LEU A 205 15.61 -18.78 5.91
C LEU A 205 16.08 -20.00 6.70
N LEU A 206 15.15 -20.84 7.19
CA LEU A 206 15.45 -22.08 7.90
C LEU A 206 16.24 -23.06 7.03
N VAL A 207 15.96 -23.10 5.73
CA VAL A 207 16.67 -23.96 4.77
C VAL A 207 17.98 -23.34 4.29
N SER A 208 17.94 -22.04 3.95
CA SER A 208 19.08 -21.36 3.30
C SER A 208 20.22 -21.07 4.28
N LYS A 209 19.91 -20.74 5.54
CA LYS A 209 20.95 -20.37 6.53
C LYS A 209 21.94 -21.50 6.82
N PRO A 210 21.51 -22.75 7.13
CA PRO A 210 22.42 -23.86 7.30
C PRO A 210 23.22 -24.23 6.05
N LEU A 211 22.63 -24.01 4.86
CA LEU A 211 23.31 -24.28 3.59
C LEU A 211 24.48 -23.33 3.34
N VAL A 212 24.29 -22.02 3.63
CA VAL A 212 25.29 -20.98 3.41
C VAL A 212 26.35 -20.96 4.52
N SER A 213 25.97 -21.24 5.75
CA SER A 213 26.85 -21.20 6.94
C SER A 213 26.67 -22.48 7.78
N PRO A 214 27.32 -23.59 7.39
CA PRO A 214 27.28 -24.82 8.17
C PRO A 214 27.78 -24.59 9.61
N GLY A 215 26.99 -24.95 10.60
CA GLY A 215 27.26 -24.71 12.03
C GLY A 215 26.63 -23.46 12.63
N ALA A 216 26.06 -22.57 11.83
CA ALA A 216 25.29 -21.41 12.30
C ALA A 216 23.82 -21.76 12.57
N VAL A 217 23.51 -22.97 12.98
CA VAL A 217 22.15 -23.40 13.38
C VAL A 217 21.79 -22.74 14.71
N LYS A 218 21.74 -21.42 14.73
CA LYS A 218 20.95 -20.69 15.73
C LYS A 218 19.67 -20.28 15.04
N LEU A 219 18.53 -20.65 15.61
CA LEU A 219 17.18 -20.21 15.24
C LEU A 219 17.06 -18.65 15.07
N GLY A 220 18.18 -17.93 15.24
CA GLY A 220 18.24 -16.50 15.40
C GLY A 220 17.46 -15.73 14.33
N VAL A 221 17.81 -15.84 13.05
CA VAL A 221 17.22 -14.94 12.01
C VAL A 221 15.86 -15.46 11.53
N ALA A 222 15.70 -16.76 11.34
CA ALA A 222 14.41 -17.34 10.99
C ALA A 222 13.41 -17.20 12.16
N GLY A 223 13.90 -17.34 13.41
CA GLY A 223 13.13 -17.06 14.62
C GLY A 223 12.71 -15.59 14.70
N VAL A 224 13.60 -14.66 14.32
CA VAL A 224 13.27 -13.22 14.26
C VAL A 224 12.18 -12.94 13.23
N ALA A 225 12.26 -13.50 12.02
CA ALA A 225 11.21 -13.32 11.00
C ALA A 225 9.85 -13.90 11.44
N GLY A 226 9.87 -15.09 12.06
CA GLY A 226 8.67 -15.68 12.63
C GLY A 226 8.10 -14.89 13.80
N LEU A 227 8.98 -14.38 14.68
CA LEU A 227 8.60 -13.54 15.79
C LEU A 227 8.06 -12.18 15.32
N GLU A 228 8.63 -11.58 14.28
CA GLU A 228 8.17 -10.34 13.68
C GLU A 228 6.75 -10.52 13.12
N LEU A 229 6.49 -11.60 12.38
CA LEU A 229 5.16 -11.92 11.84
C LEU A 229 4.13 -12.17 12.97
N VAL A 230 4.42 -13.14 13.86
CA VAL A 230 3.48 -13.52 14.93
C VAL A 230 3.34 -12.40 15.95
N GLY A 231 4.44 -11.71 16.29
CA GLY A 231 4.47 -10.57 17.20
C GLY A 231 3.63 -9.41 16.65
N SER A 232 3.79 -9.07 15.37
CA SER A 232 2.99 -8.01 14.73
C SER A 232 1.49 -8.32 14.76
N LEU A 233 1.10 -9.54 14.42
CA LEU A 233 -0.30 -9.95 14.48
C LEU A 233 -0.85 -9.92 15.91
N THR A 234 -0.08 -10.42 16.88
CA THR A 234 -0.48 -10.46 18.29
C THR A 234 -0.64 -9.05 18.86
N VAL A 235 0.36 -8.20 18.66
CA VAL A 235 0.31 -6.79 19.10
C VAL A 235 -0.85 -6.07 18.41
N GLY A 236 -1.08 -6.33 17.13
CA GLY A 236 -2.21 -5.77 16.38
C GLY A 236 -3.57 -6.16 16.98
N ILE A 237 -3.77 -7.43 17.32
CA ILE A 237 -4.99 -7.90 18.00
C ILE A 237 -5.17 -7.20 19.36
N VAL A 238 -4.10 -7.08 20.15
CA VAL A 238 -4.14 -6.38 21.44
C VAL A 238 -4.51 -4.90 21.26
N VAL A 239 -3.86 -4.20 20.31
CA VAL A 239 -4.18 -2.81 19.98
C VAL A 239 -5.64 -2.67 19.55
N GLY A 240 -6.11 -3.55 18.66
CA GLY A 240 -7.50 -3.57 18.22
C GLY A 240 -8.49 -3.79 19.36
N TYR A 241 -8.18 -4.71 20.27
CA TYR A 241 -8.98 -4.95 21.48
C TYR A 241 -9.06 -3.70 22.37
N LEU A 242 -7.91 -3.11 22.71
CA LEU A 242 -7.85 -1.91 23.55
C LEU A 242 -8.60 -0.73 22.94
N LEU A 243 -8.44 -0.51 21.62
CA LEU A 243 -9.17 0.51 20.90
C LEU A 243 -10.69 0.25 20.89
N GLY A 244 -11.10 -1.01 20.75
CA GLY A 244 -12.50 -1.41 20.83
C GLY A 244 -13.11 -1.06 22.21
N GLN A 245 -12.41 -1.39 23.29
CA GLN A 245 -12.84 -1.03 24.65
C GLN A 245 -12.93 0.49 24.84
N TYR A 246 -11.94 1.24 24.34
CA TYR A 246 -11.92 2.69 24.45
C TYR A 246 -13.08 3.35 23.66
N LEU A 247 -13.42 2.84 22.48
CA LEU A 247 -14.52 3.34 21.67
C LEU A 247 -15.89 3.13 22.35
N HIS A 248 -16.05 2.06 23.14
CA HIS A 248 -17.26 1.83 23.94
C HIS A 248 -17.53 2.91 25.00
N LEU A 249 -16.49 3.63 25.44
CA LEU A 249 -16.62 4.73 26.41
C LEU A 249 -17.28 6.00 25.80
N GLY A 250 -17.82 5.94 24.60
CA GLY A 250 -18.66 6.99 24.01
C GLY A 250 -17.90 8.15 23.34
N GLN A 251 -16.69 7.92 22.86
CA GLN A 251 -15.87 8.96 22.21
C GLN A 251 -16.49 9.46 20.90
N ARG A 252 -16.76 10.75 20.82
CA ARG A 252 -17.30 11.40 19.60
C ARG A 252 -16.27 11.64 18.51
N ARG A 253 -14.96 11.65 18.84
CA ARG A 253 -13.84 11.97 17.91
C ARG A 253 -13.09 10.74 17.44
N THR A 254 -13.82 9.78 16.88
CA THR A 254 -13.26 8.49 16.42
C THR A 254 -12.11 8.65 15.40
N ALA A 255 -12.23 9.58 14.44
CA ALA A 255 -11.18 9.82 13.45
C ALA A 255 -9.84 10.26 14.09
N LEU A 256 -9.89 11.19 15.06
CA LEU A 256 -8.68 11.64 15.78
C LEU A 256 -8.05 10.49 16.58
N LEU A 257 -8.87 9.67 17.24
CA LEU A 257 -8.41 8.49 17.95
C LEU A 257 -7.70 7.51 17.01
N LEU A 258 -8.25 7.26 15.82
CA LEU A 258 -7.64 6.35 14.85
C LEU A 258 -6.30 6.88 14.31
N VAL A 259 -6.19 8.19 14.08
CA VAL A 259 -4.90 8.83 13.71
C VAL A 259 -3.88 8.71 14.86
N ALA A 260 -4.29 8.99 16.10
CA ALA A 260 -3.42 8.82 17.27
C ALA A 260 -3.00 7.37 17.46
N ALA A 261 -3.92 6.41 17.24
CA ALA A 261 -3.62 4.99 17.28
C ALA A 261 -2.62 4.57 16.19
N ALA A 262 -2.73 5.11 14.98
CA ALA A 262 -1.79 4.84 13.89
C ALA A 262 -0.38 5.35 14.24
N LEU A 263 -0.27 6.57 14.78
CA LEU A 263 1.00 7.11 15.27
C LEU A 263 1.60 6.25 16.40
N LEU A 264 0.79 5.87 17.38
CA LEU A 264 1.23 5.01 18.47
C LEU A 264 1.66 3.62 17.97
N THR A 265 0.90 3.05 17.04
CA THR A 265 1.20 1.75 16.43
C THR A 265 2.54 1.78 15.69
N SER A 266 2.85 2.85 14.96
CA SER A 266 4.13 2.99 14.25
C SER A 266 5.31 3.10 15.23
N GLU A 267 5.15 3.78 16.37
CA GLU A 267 6.18 3.86 17.40
C GLU A 267 6.36 2.54 18.16
N ILE A 268 5.28 1.84 18.50
CA ILE A 268 5.32 0.50 19.10
C ILE A 268 6.05 -0.48 18.16
N ALA A 269 5.71 -0.44 16.87
CA ALA A 269 6.36 -1.26 15.85
C ALA A 269 7.86 -1.01 15.81
N ARG A 270 8.27 0.25 15.80
CA ARG A 270 9.68 0.65 15.79
C ARG A 270 10.42 0.21 17.06
N ALA A 271 9.82 0.41 18.23
CA ALA A 271 10.41 0.02 19.51
C ALA A 271 10.58 -1.49 19.66
N LEU A 272 9.65 -2.27 19.14
CA LEU A 272 9.65 -3.73 19.22
C LEU A 272 10.29 -4.41 17.99
N HIS A 273 10.73 -3.64 16.99
CA HIS A 273 11.26 -4.14 15.70
C HIS A 273 10.23 -5.02 14.99
N LEU A 274 8.96 -4.60 14.98
CA LEU A 274 7.83 -5.26 14.34
C LEU A 274 7.39 -4.48 13.08
N GLU A 275 6.54 -5.09 12.24
CA GLU A 275 6.05 -4.48 11.02
C GLU A 275 4.77 -3.66 11.28
N PRO A 276 4.81 -2.30 11.13
CA PRO A 276 3.69 -1.43 11.50
C PRO A 276 2.42 -1.68 10.67
N GLY A 277 2.56 -2.04 9.41
CA GLY A 277 1.43 -2.35 8.54
C GLY A 277 0.66 -3.60 8.97
N LEU A 278 1.38 -4.66 9.37
CA LEU A 278 0.75 -5.89 9.88
C LEU A 278 0.05 -5.67 11.23
N ILE A 279 0.67 -4.89 12.14
CA ILE A 279 0.03 -4.52 13.42
C ILE A 279 -1.28 -3.78 13.16
N ALA A 280 -1.23 -2.75 12.33
CA ALA A 280 -2.38 -1.92 12.03
C ALA A 280 -3.48 -2.71 11.28
N LEU A 281 -3.11 -3.56 10.32
CA LEU A 281 -4.02 -4.44 9.60
C LEU A 281 -4.74 -5.41 10.54
N ALA A 282 -4.01 -6.06 11.45
CA ALA A 282 -4.59 -6.97 12.42
C ALA A 282 -5.51 -6.24 13.41
N ALA A 283 -5.14 -5.03 13.84
CA ALA A 283 -5.98 -4.20 14.70
C ALA A 283 -7.28 -3.76 13.99
N GLY A 284 -7.20 -3.35 12.72
CA GLY A 284 -8.37 -3.01 11.89
C GLY A 284 -9.30 -4.20 11.70
N PHE A 285 -8.73 -5.35 11.38
CA PHE A 285 -9.48 -6.60 11.25
C PHE A 285 -10.20 -6.98 12.56
N TYR A 286 -9.49 -6.87 13.71
CA TYR A 286 -10.10 -7.16 15.01
C TYR A 286 -11.28 -6.22 15.29
N LEU A 287 -11.11 -4.92 15.10
CA LEU A 287 -12.16 -3.93 15.33
C LEU A 287 -13.39 -4.16 14.45
N ALA A 288 -13.19 -4.44 13.18
CA ALA A 288 -14.28 -4.64 12.23
C ALA A 288 -15.09 -5.92 12.50
N ASN A 289 -14.47 -6.97 13.06
CA ASN A 289 -15.10 -8.28 13.21
C ASN A 289 -15.53 -8.62 14.65
N PHE A 290 -14.89 -8.03 15.65
CA PHE A 290 -15.09 -8.40 17.06
C PHE A 290 -15.53 -7.23 17.96
N SER A 291 -15.55 -5.99 17.43
CA SER A 291 -16.07 -4.82 18.15
C SER A 291 -17.49 -4.46 17.67
N ARG A 292 -18.31 -3.97 18.60
CA ARG A 292 -19.65 -3.42 18.28
C ARG A 292 -19.57 -2.14 17.44
N GLU A 293 -18.44 -1.46 17.47
CA GLU A 293 -18.19 -0.20 16.76
C GLU A 293 -17.59 -0.40 15.34
N GLY A 294 -17.52 -1.64 14.85
CA GLY A 294 -16.82 -1.99 13.61
C GLY A 294 -17.25 -1.19 12.38
N GLU A 295 -18.58 -0.99 12.20
CA GLU A 295 -19.09 -0.21 11.05
C GLU A 295 -18.75 1.27 11.17
N ARG A 296 -18.83 1.82 12.38
CA ARG A 296 -18.43 3.20 12.66
C ARG A 296 -16.93 3.42 12.39
N VAL A 297 -16.09 2.48 12.83
CA VAL A 297 -14.64 2.52 12.59
C VAL A 297 -14.35 2.48 11.10
N ARG A 298 -14.98 1.57 10.35
CA ARG A 298 -14.83 1.47 8.89
C ARG A 298 -15.18 2.77 8.19
N SER A 299 -16.33 3.38 8.53
CA SER A 299 -16.76 4.66 7.96
C SER A 299 -15.76 5.78 8.26
N GLN A 300 -15.25 5.88 9.49
CA GLN A 300 -14.30 6.92 9.88
C GLN A 300 -12.93 6.71 9.25
N LEU A 301 -12.46 5.47 9.15
CA LEU A 301 -11.20 5.14 8.47
C LEU A 301 -11.23 5.54 6.99
N LYS A 302 -12.34 5.34 6.31
CA LYS A 302 -12.48 5.76 4.92
C LYS A 302 -12.15 7.25 4.73
N HIS A 303 -12.63 8.12 5.62
CA HIS A 303 -12.36 9.56 5.55
C HIS A 303 -10.94 9.92 6.03
N ALA A 304 -10.46 9.29 7.09
CA ALA A 304 -9.14 9.55 7.66
C ALA A 304 -8.00 9.05 6.75
N SER A 305 -8.23 8.03 5.91
CA SER A 305 -7.21 7.48 5.03
C SER A 305 -6.88 8.38 3.83
N VAL A 306 -7.78 9.26 3.40
CA VAL A 306 -7.54 10.12 2.23
C VAL A 306 -6.30 11.02 2.40
N PRO A 307 -6.14 11.79 3.49
CA PRO A 307 -4.91 12.53 3.71
C PRO A 307 -3.69 11.63 3.97
N ALA A 308 -3.91 10.42 4.52
CA ALA A 308 -2.82 9.45 4.71
C ALA A 308 -2.24 8.98 3.37
N TYR A 309 -3.07 8.76 2.35
CA TYR A 309 -2.58 8.43 1.00
C TYR A 309 -1.68 9.53 0.45
N LEU A 310 -2.09 10.79 0.58
CA LEU A 310 -1.29 11.92 0.13
C LEU A 310 0.09 11.93 0.79
N VAL A 311 0.13 11.85 2.12
CA VAL A 311 1.38 11.88 2.91
C VAL A 311 2.24 10.67 2.58
N PHE A 312 1.69 9.46 2.68
CA PHE A 312 2.42 8.21 2.50
C PHE A 312 3.04 8.12 1.10
N PHE A 313 2.23 8.24 0.03
CA PHE A 313 2.74 8.06 -1.32
C PHE A 313 3.69 9.18 -1.75
N THR A 314 3.53 10.41 -1.24
CA THR A 314 4.47 11.49 -1.54
C THR A 314 5.83 11.25 -0.87
N LEU A 315 5.85 10.87 0.41
CA LEU A 315 7.09 10.59 1.13
C LEU A 315 7.77 9.33 0.60
N THR A 316 7.00 8.27 0.29
CA THR A 316 7.51 7.05 -0.36
C THR A 316 8.12 7.39 -1.72
N GLY A 317 7.44 8.19 -2.54
CA GLY A 317 7.97 8.65 -3.82
C GLY A 317 9.29 9.42 -3.67
N ALA A 318 9.38 10.31 -2.67
CA ALA A 318 10.60 11.06 -2.39
C ALA A 318 11.76 10.17 -1.91
N ALA A 319 11.46 9.06 -1.26
CA ALA A 319 12.45 8.08 -0.82
C ALA A 319 12.97 7.15 -1.93
N LEU A 320 12.33 7.12 -3.11
CA LEU A 320 12.74 6.25 -4.22
C LEU A 320 14.14 6.62 -4.72
N GLN A 321 15.03 5.62 -4.79
CA GLN A 321 16.38 5.75 -5.30
C GLN A 321 16.54 4.94 -6.58
N LEU A 322 16.46 5.60 -7.74
CA LEU A 322 16.61 4.95 -9.04
C LEU A 322 18.06 4.77 -9.50
N GLY A 323 19.06 5.20 -8.72
CA GLY A 323 20.48 5.04 -9.06
C GLY A 323 20.86 3.57 -9.26
N ALA A 324 20.32 2.69 -8.40
CA ALA A 324 20.50 1.24 -8.52
C ALA A 324 19.81 0.66 -9.78
N LEU A 325 18.68 1.22 -10.18
CA LEU A 325 17.96 0.80 -11.38
C LEU A 325 18.82 0.99 -12.65
N ALA A 326 19.59 2.09 -12.73
CA ALA A 326 20.45 2.37 -13.89
C ALA A 326 21.52 1.29 -14.12
N GLN A 327 21.99 0.62 -13.07
CA GLN A 327 22.99 -0.44 -13.16
C GLN A 327 22.37 -1.85 -13.28
N LEU A 328 21.22 -2.07 -12.67
CA LEU A 328 20.59 -3.38 -12.55
C LEU A 328 19.36 -3.56 -13.45
N TRP A 329 19.07 -2.60 -14.34
CA TRP A 329 17.83 -2.58 -15.12
C TRP A 329 17.53 -3.88 -15.90
N PRO A 330 18.51 -4.62 -16.49
CA PRO A 330 18.17 -5.84 -17.22
C PRO A 330 17.62 -6.92 -16.27
N TRP A 331 18.20 -7.02 -15.07
CA TRP A 331 17.79 -7.98 -14.05
C TRP A 331 16.47 -7.60 -13.41
N VAL A 332 16.27 -6.29 -13.16
CA VAL A 332 14.99 -5.76 -12.68
C VAL A 332 13.88 -6.07 -13.69
N LEU A 333 14.08 -5.79 -14.98
CA LEU A 333 13.08 -6.09 -16.00
C LEU A 333 12.82 -7.59 -16.15
N LEU A 334 13.86 -8.42 -16.09
CA LEU A 334 13.72 -9.88 -16.12
C LEU A 334 12.83 -10.36 -14.96
N LEU A 335 13.15 -9.97 -13.73
CA LEU A 335 12.43 -10.41 -12.54
C LEU A 335 10.98 -9.87 -12.50
N ILE A 336 10.76 -8.62 -12.91
CA ILE A 336 9.42 -8.05 -13.07
C ILE A 336 8.63 -8.82 -14.12
N GLY A 337 9.21 -9.08 -15.28
CA GLY A 337 8.55 -9.85 -16.34
C GLY A 337 8.18 -11.26 -15.89
N LEU A 338 9.10 -11.96 -15.23
CA LEU A 338 8.86 -13.30 -14.67
C LEU A 338 7.74 -13.28 -13.63
N ARG A 339 7.73 -12.26 -12.74
CA ARG A 339 6.68 -12.08 -11.74
C ARG A 339 5.31 -11.84 -12.38
N ILE A 340 5.23 -10.95 -13.35
CA ILE A 340 3.98 -10.64 -14.05
C ILE A 340 3.43 -11.88 -14.75
N VAL A 341 4.29 -12.58 -15.51
CA VAL A 341 3.92 -13.80 -16.23
C VAL A 341 3.47 -14.89 -15.25
N SER A 342 4.22 -15.11 -14.18
CA SER A 342 3.89 -16.14 -13.19
C SER A 342 2.62 -15.82 -12.41
N LEU A 343 2.37 -14.56 -12.01
CA LEU A 343 1.11 -14.14 -11.40
C LEU A 343 -0.08 -14.43 -12.33
N ARG A 344 0.03 -14.06 -13.61
CA ARG A 344 -1.03 -14.33 -14.60
C ARG A 344 -1.35 -15.82 -14.70
N TYR A 345 -0.34 -16.66 -14.86
CA TYR A 345 -0.54 -18.12 -14.96
C TYR A 345 -1.02 -18.72 -13.64
N GLY A 346 -0.58 -18.22 -12.50
CA GLY A 346 -1.03 -18.63 -11.18
C GLY A 346 -2.53 -18.37 -10.97
N LEU A 347 -3.03 -17.20 -11.38
CA LEU A 347 -4.45 -16.88 -11.28
C LEU A 347 -5.30 -17.63 -12.33
N LEU A 348 -4.78 -17.82 -13.54
CA LEU A 348 -5.43 -18.67 -14.55
C LEU A 348 -5.55 -20.15 -14.07
N TRP A 349 -4.52 -20.64 -13.38
CA TRP A 349 -4.59 -21.96 -12.75
C TRP A 349 -5.65 -22.01 -11.64
N ALA A 350 -5.70 -20.99 -10.78
CA ALA A 350 -6.72 -20.88 -9.74
C ALA A 350 -8.15 -20.83 -10.33
N GLY A 351 -8.30 -20.17 -11.48
CA GLY A 351 -9.57 -20.04 -12.22
C GLY A 351 -10.13 -21.33 -12.82
N ARG A 352 -9.38 -22.46 -12.75
CA ARG A 352 -9.91 -23.78 -13.09
C ARG A 352 -10.90 -24.31 -12.05
N HIS A 353 -10.94 -23.68 -10.86
CA HIS A 353 -11.88 -24.04 -9.81
C HIS A 353 -13.19 -23.27 -9.97
N PRO A 354 -14.36 -23.92 -9.83
CA PRO A 354 -15.66 -23.28 -10.07
C PRO A 354 -15.98 -22.11 -9.15
N ASP A 355 -15.41 -22.07 -7.94
CA ASP A 355 -15.60 -20.97 -6.97
C ASP A 355 -14.85 -19.68 -7.36
N VAL A 356 -13.91 -19.75 -8.32
CA VAL A 356 -13.17 -18.58 -8.80
C VAL A 356 -13.85 -17.99 -10.01
N THR A 357 -14.28 -16.75 -9.92
CA THR A 357 -14.94 -16.08 -11.05
C THR A 357 -13.99 -15.90 -12.24
N PRO A 358 -14.47 -16.03 -13.49
CA PRO A 358 -13.63 -15.85 -14.68
C PRO A 358 -12.92 -14.50 -14.74
N VAL A 359 -13.55 -13.44 -14.20
CA VAL A 359 -12.97 -12.09 -14.17
C VAL A 359 -11.77 -12.05 -13.22
N LEU A 360 -11.88 -12.65 -12.01
CA LEU A 360 -10.75 -12.75 -11.08
C LEU A 360 -9.59 -13.55 -11.67
N ALA A 361 -9.89 -14.63 -12.36
CA ALA A 361 -8.87 -15.47 -12.98
C ALA A 361 -8.11 -14.75 -14.11
N ARG A 362 -8.80 -13.95 -14.92
CA ARG A 362 -8.24 -13.28 -16.10
C ARG A 362 -7.58 -11.94 -15.79
N GLU A 363 -8.19 -11.14 -14.92
CA GLU A 363 -7.80 -9.75 -14.69
C GLU A 363 -7.18 -9.52 -13.31
N GLY A 364 -7.35 -10.44 -12.35
CA GLY A 364 -6.91 -10.27 -10.96
C GLY A 364 -5.39 -10.08 -10.82
N TRP A 365 -4.58 -10.67 -11.70
CA TRP A 365 -3.12 -10.51 -11.69
C TRP A 365 -2.66 -9.05 -11.82
N LEU A 366 -3.43 -8.21 -12.55
CA LEU A 366 -3.16 -6.78 -12.67
C LEU A 366 -3.26 -6.06 -11.31
N GLY A 367 -4.15 -6.53 -10.43
CA GLY A 367 -4.32 -5.99 -9.08
C GLY A 367 -3.23 -6.42 -8.10
N LEU A 368 -2.44 -7.45 -8.42
CA LEU A 368 -1.41 -8.02 -7.56
C LEU A 368 0.02 -7.56 -7.93
N ILE A 369 0.17 -6.64 -8.89
CA ILE A 369 1.47 -6.16 -9.35
C ILE A 369 2.18 -5.31 -8.28
N SER A 370 1.46 -4.48 -7.52
CA SER A 370 2.04 -3.60 -6.51
C SER A 370 2.80 -4.38 -5.43
N GLN A 371 3.98 -3.89 -5.10
CA GLN A 371 4.78 -4.31 -3.95
C GLN A 371 5.13 -3.09 -3.13
N ALA A 372 5.19 -3.22 -1.81
CA ALA A 372 5.52 -2.10 -0.91
C ALA A 372 6.24 -2.58 0.36
N GLY A 373 5.99 -1.95 1.49
CA GLY A 373 6.72 -2.04 2.74
C GLY A 373 7.08 -3.46 3.20
N TRP A 374 6.14 -4.43 3.12
CA TRP A 374 6.42 -5.81 3.56
C TRP A 374 7.54 -6.48 2.75
N ALA A 375 7.54 -6.33 1.42
CA ALA A 375 8.62 -6.85 0.60
C ALA A 375 9.98 -6.20 0.93
N LEU A 376 9.99 -4.90 1.27
CA LEU A 376 11.18 -4.19 1.72
C LEU A 376 11.66 -4.70 3.08
N ALA A 377 10.76 -4.88 4.06
CA ALA A 377 11.10 -5.42 5.37
C ALA A 377 11.76 -6.80 5.27
N LEU A 378 11.19 -7.69 4.45
CA LEU A 378 11.77 -9.00 4.18
C LEU A 378 13.14 -8.92 3.48
N ALA A 379 13.33 -7.97 2.57
CA ALA A 379 14.63 -7.74 1.93
C ALA A 379 15.69 -7.26 2.94
N GLN A 380 15.32 -6.41 3.89
CA GLN A 380 16.18 -5.97 4.99
C GLN A 380 16.53 -7.12 5.95
N LEU A 381 15.58 -8.01 6.25
CA LEU A 381 15.85 -9.22 7.01
C LEU A 381 16.81 -10.15 6.27
N ALA A 382 16.65 -10.33 4.95
CA ALA A 382 17.59 -11.09 4.12
C ALA A 382 19.00 -10.48 4.15
N ARG A 383 19.11 -9.14 4.10
CA ARG A 383 20.39 -8.43 4.26
C ARG A 383 21.07 -8.73 5.59
N ARG A 384 20.32 -8.74 6.70
CA ARG A 384 20.85 -9.10 8.03
C ARG A 384 21.23 -10.57 8.11
N ALA A 385 20.47 -11.45 7.43
CA ALA A 385 20.73 -12.87 7.39
C ALA A 385 21.99 -13.23 6.61
N PHE A 386 22.24 -12.55 5.50
CA PHE A 386 23.27 -12.87 4.50
C PHE A 386 24.10 -11.62 4.17
N PRO A 387 25.04 -11.20 5.02
CA PRO A 387 25.80 -9.96 4.82
C PRO A 387 26.60 -9.91 3.51
N GLU A 388 27.04 -11.05 2.97
CA GLU A 388 27.91 -11.11 1.79
C GLU A 388 27.21 -10.64 0.51
N TRP A 389 25.95 -10.98 0.33
CA TRP A 389 25.18 -10.66 -0.87
C TRP A 389 23.85 -9.92 -0.57
N GLY A 390 23.44 -9.85 0.68
CA GLY A 390 22.14 -9.30 1.09
C GLY A 390 21.99 -7.81 0.78
N VAL A 391 23.07 -7.01 0.81
CA VAL A 391 23.04 -5.58 0.44
C VAL A 391 22.71 -5.43 -1.05
N SER A 392 23.34 -6.22 -1.90
CA SER A 392 23.10 -6.20 -3.34
C SER A 392 21.70 -6.71 -3.69
N LEU A 393 21.21 -7.71 -2.95
CA LEU A 393 19.84 -8.22 -3.10
C LEU A 393 18.82 -7.17 -2.69
N GLU A 394 18.98 -6.53 -1.54
CA GLU A 394 18.10 -5.43 -1.09
C GLU A 394 18.05 -4.33 -2.14
N THR A 395 19.19 -3.93 -2.69
CA THR A 395 19.30 -2.92 -3.75
C THR A 395 18.48 -3.30 -4.99
N LEU A 396 18.55 -4.55 -5.43
CA LEU A 396 17.78 -5.07 -6.56
C LEU A 396 16.27 -5.06 -6.27
N VAL A 397 15.88 -5.50 -5.07
CA VAL A 397 14.48 -5.54 -4.64
C VAL A 397 13.90 -4.14 -4.50
N VAL A 398 14.64 -3.19 -3.94
CA VAL A 398 14.23 -1.77 -3.86
C VAL A 398 13.99 -1.19 -5.26
N ALA A 399 14.85 -1.49 -6.22
CA ALA A 399 14.66 -1.06 -7.61
C ALA A 399 13.40 -1.68 -8.23
N MET A 400 13.10 -2.96 -7.96
CA MET A 400 11.87 -3.63 -8.39
C MET A 400 10.62 -3.00 -7.75
N ILE A 401 10.65 -2.75 -6.44
CA ILE A 401 9.55 -2.10 -5.69
C ILE A 401 9.25 -0.73 -6.31
N GLY A 402 10.27 0.08 -6.59
CA GLY A 402 10.09 1.39 -7.21
C GLY A 402 9.33 1.33 -8.55
N VAL A 403 9.63 0.35 -9.40
CA VAL A 403 8.88 0.14 -10.65
C VAL A 403 7.45 -0.34 -10.37
N HIS A 404 7.26 -1.27 -9.43
CA HIS A 404 5.95 -1.80 -9.09
C HIS A 404 5.03 -0.77 -8.40
N GLU A 405 5.58 0.16 -7.64
CA GLU A 405 4.80 1.25 -7.04
C GLU A 405 4.26 2.23 -8.10
N VAL A 406 5.00 2.44 -9.17
CA VAL A 406 4.54 3.27 -10.31
C VAL A 406 3.55 2.50 -11.19
N ALA A 407 3.88 1.28 -11.58
CA ALA A 407 3.07 0.47 -12.48
C ALA A 407 1.80 -0.09 -11.83
N GLY A 408 1.87 -0.43 -10.55
CA GLY A 408 0.82 -1.11 -9.81
C GLY A 408 -0.53 -0.38 -9.80
N PRO A 409 -0.58 0.91 -9.40
CA PRO A 409 -1.82 1.68 -9.43
C PRO A 409 -2.47 1.76 -10.80
N ILE A 410 -1.67 1.87 -11.87
CA ILE A 410 -2.17 1.91 -13.26
C ILE A 410 -2.81 0.57 -13.61
N CYS A 411 -2.10 -0.53 -13.32
CA CYS A 411 -2.59 -1.88 -13.60
C CYS A 411 -3.83 -2.21 -12.76
N PHE A 412 -3.85 -1.82 -11.49
CA PHE A 412 -5.00 -2.02 -10.62
C PHE A 412 -6.25 -1.28 -11.13
N ARG A 413 -6.08 -0.03 -11.54
CA ARG A 413 -7.17 0.72 -12.17
C ARG A 413 -7.71 0.00 -13.42
N GLN A 414 -6.81 -0.51 -14.28
CA GLN A 414 -7.22 -1.30 -15.44
C GLN A 414 -8.00 -2.55 -15.06
N ALA A 415 -7.57 -3.26 -14.00
CA ALA A 415 -8.27 -4.43 -13.50
C ALA A 415 -9.72 -4.09 -13.08
N LEU A 416 -9.89 -2.99 -12.32
CA LEU A 416 -11.21 -2.53 -11.88
C LEU A 416 -12.10 -2.10 -13.04
N VAL A 417 -11.55 -1.37 -14.02
CA VAL A 417 -12.30 -0.97 -15.24
C VAL A 417 -12.78 -2.21 -16.00
N ARG A 418 -11.91 -3.22 -16.19
CA ARG A 418 -12.26 -4.46 -16.90
C ARG A 418 -13.23 -5.34 -16.10
N ALA A 419 -13.20 -5.23 -14.77
CA ALA A 419 -14.16 -5.89 -13.89
C ALA A 419 -15.50 -5.17 -13.76
N GLY A 420 -15.62 -3.94 -14.32
CA GLY A 420 -16.83 -3.12 -14.19
C GLY A 420 -17.04 -2.54 -12.79
N GLU A 421 -15.99 -2.46 -11.98
CA GLU A 421 -16.04 -1.98 -10.58
C GLU A 421 -15.31 -0.64 -10.37
N ALA A 422 -14.77 -0.01 -11.41
CA ALA A 422 -14.30 1.36 -11.31
C ALA A 422 -15.51 2.29 -11.27
N GLY A 423 -15.74 2.97 -10.14
CA GLY A 423 -16.72 4.06 -10.08
C GLY A 423 -16.37 5.11 -11.13
N GLU A 424 -17.35 5.61 -11.85
CA GLU A 424 -17.19 6.81 -12.66
C GLU A 424 -16.82 7.93 -11.67
N GLY A 425 -15.54 8.33 -11.68
CA GLY A 425 -15.05 9.38 -10.78
C GLY A 425 -15.95 10.60 -10.92
N GLU A 426 -16.47 11.09 -9.80
CA GLU A 426 -17.33 12.26 -9.66
C GLU A 426 -16.89 13.41 -10.56
N GLY A 427 -17.53 13.51 -11.68
CA GLY A 427 -17.45 14.62 -12.61
C GLY A 427 -18.85 15.11 -12.96
N THR A 428 -19.74 15.29 -11.98
CA THR A 428 -20.97 16.12 -12.14
C THR A 428 -21.93 15.89 -10.97
N HIS A 429 -21.68 16.40 -9.77
CA HIS A 429 -22.71 16.81 -8.80
C HIS A 429 -22.03 17.51 -7.63
N GLY A 430 -21.81 18.81 -7.79
CA GLY A 430 -21.25 19.66 -6.73
C GLY A 430 -21.00 21.09 -7.16
N GLY A 431 -21.82 21.62 -8.09
CA GLY A 431 -21.60 22.98 -8.60
C GLY A 431 -22.82 23.80 -8.99
N GLU A 432 -24.03 23.28 -8.83
CA GLU A 432 -25.22 24.05 -9.28
C GLU A 432 -26.36 24.19 -8.27
N ALA A 433 -26.21 23.85 -7.02
CA ALA A 433 -27.26 23.98 -6.02
C ALA A 433 -27.04 25.12 -4.97
N ALA A 434 -26.15 26.09 -5.25
CA ALA A 434 -25.85 27.15 -4.28
C ALA A 434 -25.82 28.60 -4.82
N LEU A 435 -26.28 28.85 -6.04
CA LEU A 435 -26.42 30.22 -6.56
C LEU A 435 -27.62 30.35 -7.49
N GLY A 436 -28.86 30.27 -6.96
CA GLY A 436 -30.08 30.48 -7.74
C GLY A 436 -31.29 30.70 -6.87
N GLY A 437 -31.32 31.71 -6.04
CA GLY A 437 -32.46 31.98 -5.18
C GLY A 437 -32.52 33.37 -4.58
N VAL A 438 -32.34 34.42 -5.42
CA VAL A 438 -32.85 35.78 -5.04
C VAL A 438 -33.26 36.47 -6.36
N GLY A 439 -34.55 36.79 -6.43
CA GLY A 439 -35.05 37.79 -7.35
C GLY A 439 -36.21 37.34 -8.25
N GLY A 440 -37.43 37.76 -7.93
CA GLY A 440 -38.54 37.78 -8.85
C GLY A 440 -39.91 37.69 -8.22
N ALA A 441 -40.33 38.78 -7.55
CA ALA A 441 -41.75 39.00 -7.17
C ALA A 441 -42.57 39.34 -8.44
N GLY A 442 -43.79 38.84 -8.55
CA GLY A 442 -44.73 39.33 -9.54
C GLY A 442 -45.99 38.51 -9.73
N ALA A 443 -47.00 38.78 -8.98
CA ALA A 443 -48.42 39.01 -9.34
C ALA A 443 -49.27 37.93 -10.02
N ALA A 444 -50.40 37.72 -9.36
CA ALA A 444 -51.78 37.70 -9.81
C ALA A 444 -52.54 36.38 -9.91
N SER A 445 -53.52 36.32 -9.04
CA SER A 445 -54.96 36.06 -9.22
C SER A 445 -55.43 34.66 -9.60
N GLY A 446 -56.36 34.17 -8.76
CA GLY A 446 -57.57 33.58 -9.24
C GLY A 446 -58.12 32.38 -8.49
N THR A 447 -58.95 32.65 -7.50
CA THR A 447 -60.25 32.03 -7.20
C THR A 447 -60.44 30.51 -7.26
N GLY A 448 -61.01 29.96 -6.17
CA GLY A 448 -61.95 28.85 -6.22
C GLY A 448 -61.97 27.91 -5.03
N VAL A 449 -62.73 28.30 -4.01
CA VAL A 449 -63.75 27.55 -3.24
C VAL A 449 -63.46 26.09 -2.85
N GLY A 450 -63.49 25.85 -1.53
CA GLY A 450 -63.42 24.64 -0.73
C GLY A 450 -64.68 23.73 -0.84
N PRO A 451 -65.19 22.97 0.15
CA PRO A 451 -64.61 22.60 1.46
C PRO A 451 -64.78 21.09 1.84
N GLY A 452 -64.37 20.72 3.00
CA GLY A 452 -64.85 19.55 3.78
C GLY A 452 -63.94 18.35 3.77
N GLY A 453 -63.55 17.78 4.85
CA GLY A 453 -64.04 17.43 6.13
C GLY A 453 -63.10 16.39 6.75
N VAL A 454 -62.72 16.63 7.96
CA VAL A 454 -63.07 15.90 9.18
C VAL A 454 -62.28 14.61 9.47
N TRP A 455 -61.37 14.71 10.50
CA TRP A 455 -61.10 13.79 11.64
C TRP A 455 -60.74 12.31 11.35
N GLN A 456 -59.79 11.67 11.95
CA GLN A 456 -59.46 11.40 13.37
C GLN A 456 -58.15 10.62 13.47
N GLN A 457 -57.37 10.93 14.48
CA GLN A 457 -56.41 10.05 15.16
C GLN A 457 -57.19 9.05 16.09
N PRO A 458 -56.56 8.01 16.65
CA PRO A 458 -55.40 8.12 17.53
C PRO A 458 -54.13 7.43 17.06
#